data_7bd33a65f1adbdf8e2a428abf0f7852a
#
_entry.id   7bd33a65f1adbdf8e2a428abf0f7852a
#
_cell.length_a   1.000
_cell.length_b   1.000
_cell.length_c   1.000
_cell.angle_alpha   90.00
_cell.angle_beta   90.00
_cell.angle_gamma   90.00
#
_symmetry.space_group_name_H-M   'P 1'
#
loop_
_entity.id
_entity.type
_entity.pdbx_description
1 polymer ?
#
loop_
_entity_poly.entity_id
_entity_poly.type
_entity_poly.pdbx_seq_one_letter_code
_entity_poly.pdbx_strand_id
1 'polypeptide(L)'
;MKIVFATNNQHKLSEIRSILGDSIEVLSLKDIGCDVDIPETGTTLEDNALQKAQYVYDHYHIDCFADDTGLEVDALDGAPGVYSARYASMAADSGQISHDSEANMARLLKELGNNNNRKARFRTVIALIQKKDICPCGCSSIKEIHKFEGIVEGEIIRERRGGEGFGYDPIFQPAGYDKTFAELGMDIKNRISHRARATQKLCEFLCEK
;
A
#
# COMPACT_ATOMS: atom_id res chain seq x y z
N MET A 1 -5.44 20.61 7.11
CA MET A 1 -6.17 19.44 7.65
C MET A 1 -5.14 18.45 8.18
N LYS A 2 -5.43 17.79 9.33
CA LYS A 2 -4.57 16.71 9.88
C LYS A 2 -5.29 15.38 9.77
N ILE A 3 -4.54 14.32 9.39
CA ILE A 3 -5.08 12.97 9.27
C ILE A 3 -4.02 11.94 9.63
N VAL A 4 -4.39 10.84 10.27
CA VAL A 4 -3.45 9.77 10.63
C VAL A 4 -3.34 8.75 9.50
N PHE A 5 -2.11 8.38 9.13
CA PHE A 5 -1.85 7.23 8.26
C PHE A 5 -1.44 6.03 9.11
N ALA A 6 -2.32 5.03 9.17
CA ALA A 6 -2.16 3.83 9.99
C ALA A 6 -1.17 2.85 9.34
N THR A 7 0.12 3.18 9.40
CA THR A 7 1.21 2.35 8.88
C THR A 7 2.46 2.44 9.75
N ASN A 8 3.14 1.31 9.93
CA ASN A 8 4.49 1.24 10.51
C ASN A 8 5.59 1.30 9.43
N ASN A 9 5.21 1.27 8.13
CA ASN A 9 6.15 1.28 7.01
C ASN A 9 6.59 2.71 6.67
N GLN A 10 7.85 3.05 6.98
CA GLN A 10 8.41 4.38 6.77
C GLN A 10 8.50 4.76 5.28
N HIS A 11 8.71 3.79 4.38
CA HIS A 11 8.74 4.05 2.94
C HIS A 11 7.35 4.48 2.45
N LYS A 12 6.29 3.79 2.88
CA LYS A 12 4.91 4.18 2.56
C LYS A 12 4.58 5.57 3.10
N LEU A 13 4.97 5.86 4.35
CA LEU A 13 4.73 7.15 4.97
C LEU A 13 5.42 8.29 4.21
N SER A 14 6.68 8.08 3.81
CA SER A 14 7.45 9.05 3.02
C SER A 14 6.83 9.29 1.64
N GLU A 15 6.42 8.23 0.93
CA GLU A 15 5.74 8.34 -0.37
C GLU A 15 4.42 9.15 -0.24
N ILE A 16 3.57 8.82 0.74
CA ILE A 16 2.31 9.52 0.98
C ILE A 16 2.52 10.99 1.29
N ARG A 17 3.47 11.31 2.18
CA ARG A 17 3.81 12.71 2.52
C ARG A 17 4.30 13.48 1.30
N SER A 18 5.12 12.86 0.46
CA SER A 18 5.60 13.48 -0.79
C SER A 18 4.47 13.75 -1.79
N ILE A 19 3.48 12.85 -1.89
CA ILE A 19 2.36 12.97 -2.82
C ILE A 19 1.36 14.02 -2.35
N LEU A 20 1.00 14.04 -1.06
CA LEU A 20 0.03 14.98 -0.49
C LEU A 20 0.61 16.38 -0.28
N GLY A 21 1.93 16.50 -0.19
CA GLY A 21 2.62 17.78 0.02
C GLY A 21 2.15 18.49 1.29
N ASP A 22 2.18 19.81 1.28
CA ASP A 22 1.82 20.64 2.44
C ASP A 22 0.31 20.82 2.62
N SER A 23 -0.51 20.32 1.71
CA SER A 23 -1.96 20.49 1.73
C SER A 23 -2.64 19.74 2.88
N ILE A 24 -2.07 18.58 3.25
CA ILE A 24 -2.60 17.69 4.29
C ILE A 24 -1.45 17.25 5.20
N GLU A 25 -1.54 17.58 6.48
CA GLU A 25 -0.58 17.11 7.49
C GLU A 25 -0.85 15.64 7.82
N VAL A 26 0.05 14.76 7.37
CA VAL A 26 -0.06 13.31 7.60
C VAL A 26 0.71 12.93 8.87
N LEU A 27 -0.03 12.52 9.89
CA LEU A 27 0.49 11.99 11.15
C LEU A 27 0.78 10.50 11.01
N SER A 28 1.87 10.04 11.61
CA SER A 28 2.20 8.62 11.75
C SER A 28 1.50 8.00 12.95
N LEU A 29 1.53 6.67 13.07
CA LEU A 29 1.11 5.96 14.28
C LEU A 29 1.90 6.43 15.52
N LYS A 30 3.20 6.68 15.36
CA LYS A 30 4.06 7.17 16.43
C LYS A 30 3.64 8.57 16.91
N ASP A 31 3.21 9.46 16.02
CA ASP A 31 2.79 10.82 16.36
C ASP A 31 1.54 10.84 17.24
N ILE A 32 0.75 9.76 17.20
CA ILE A 32 -0.45 9.58 18.07
C ILE A 32 -0.20 8.64 19.25
N GLY A 33 1.04 8.23 19.50
CA GLY A 33 1.40 7.33 20.60
C GLY A 33 0.95 5.87 20.38
N CYS A 34 0.76 5.45 19.15
CA CYS A 34 0.42 4.07 18.80
C CYS A 34 1.69 3.29 18.48
N ASP A 35 2.15 2.45 19.41
CA ASP A 35 3.33 1.60 19.25
C ASP A 35 2.96 0.14 18.89
N VAL A 36 1.70 -0.12 18.56
CA VAL A 36 1.20 -1.46 18.26
C VAL A 36 1.47 -1.81 16.80
N ASP A 37 1.93 -3.02 16.56
CA ASP A 37 1.91 -3.63 15.24
C ASP A 37 0.50 -4.14 14.96
N ILE A 38 -0.27 -3.38 14.16
CA ILE A 38 -1.67 -3.67 13.90
C ILE A 38 -1.76 -4.92 13.02
N PRO A 39 -2.43 -5.99 13.46
CA PRO A 39 -2.50 -7.25 12.71
C PRO A 39 -3.15 -7.06 11.33
N GLU A 40 -2.66 -7.82 10.35
CA GLU A 40 -3.23 -7.96 9.02
C GLU A 40 -3.69 -9.41 8.82
N THR A 41 -4.95 -9.69 9.18
CA THR A 41 -5.54 -11.04 9.13
C THR A 41 -6.53 -11.23 8.00
N GLY A 42 -6.80 -10.17 7.24
CA GLY A 42 -7.69 -10.19 6.08
C GLY A 42 -7.12 -11.02 4.92
N THR A 43 -8.02 -11.53 4.10
CA THR A 43 -7.68 -12.28 2.88
C THR A 43 -7.65 -11.41 1.62
N THR A 44 -8.04 -10.14 1.76
CA THR A 44 -8.02 -9.13 0.69
C THR A 44 -7.28 -7.87 1.12
N LEU A 45 -6.82 -7.09 0.15
CA LEU A 45 -6.19 -5.79 0.41
C LEU A 45 -7.18 -4.83 1.10
N GLU A 46 -8.46 -4.91 0.69
CA GLU A 46 -9.55 -4.12 1.26
C GLU A 46 -9.74 -4.39 2.75
N ASP A 47 -9.72 -5.67 3.14
CA ASP A 47 -9.94 -6.08 4.53
C ASP A 47 -8.79 -5.62 5.41
N ASN A 48 -7.54 -5.79 4.95
CA ASN A 48 -6.36 -5.37 5.71
C ASN A 48 -6.28 -3.85 5.83
N ALA A 49 -6.55 -3.10 4.75
CA ALA A 49 -6.58 -1.65 4.81
C ALA A 49 -7.67 -1.17 5.79
N LEU A 50 -8.88 -1.75 5.70
CA LEU A 50 -9.98 -1.41 6.61
C LEU A 50 -9.67 -1.79 8.06
N GLN A 51 -9.11 -2.97 8.30
CA GLN A 51 -8.74 -3.45 9.64
C GLN A 51 -7.77 -2.48 10.33
N LYS A 52 -6.74 -2.01 9.62
CA LYS A 52 -5.77 -1.04 10.15
C LYS A 52 -6.41 0.31 10.46
N ALA A 53 -7.19 0.85 9.53
CA ALA A 53 -7.89 2.12 9.74
C ALA A 53 -8.91 2.02 10.89
N GLN A 54 -9.65 0.90 10.97
CA GLN A 54 -10.61 0.62 12.01
C GLN A 54 -9.96 0.59 13.39
N TYR A 55 -8.81 -0.10 13.52
CA TYR A 55 -8.07 -0.16 14.77
C TYR A 55 -7.73 1.24 15.29
N VAL A 56 -7.17 2.10 14.42
CA VAL A 56 -6.81 3.48 14.82
C VAL A 56 -8.05 4.29 15.20
N TYR A 57 -9.09 4.23 14.40
CA TYR A 57 -10.31 4.98 14.68
C TYR A 57 -10.96 4.57 16.00
N ASP A 58 -11.06 3.28 16.28
CA ASP A 58 -11.74 2.77 17.49
C ASP A 58 -10.95 3.04 18.78
N HIS A 59 -9.61 3.11 18.71
CA HIS A 59 -8.78 3.32 19.90
C HIS A 59 -8.43 4.80 20.15
N TYR A 60 -8.33 5.60 19.08
CA TYR A 60 -7.86 6.98 19.18
C TYR A 60 -8.92 8.01 18.80
N HIS A 61 -10.04 7.59 18.19
CA HIS A 61 -11.17 8.45 17.78
C HIS A 61 -10.74 9.63 16.89
N ILE A 62 -9.81 9.38 15.99
CA ILE A 62 -9.20 10.34 15.07
C ILE A 62 -9.49 9.90 13.63
N ASP A 63 -9.76 10.86 12.76
CA ASP A 63 -9.84 10.61 11.31
C ASP A 63 -8.54 10.01 10.82
N CYS A 64 -8.63 8.88 10.13
CA CYS A 64 -7.48 8.12 9.73
C CYS A 64 -7.71 7.36 8.44
N PHE A 65 -6.62 7.02 7.78
CA PHE A 65 -6.64 6.08 6.67
C PHE A 65 -5.51 5.07 6.81
N ALA A 66 -5.67 3.95 6.13
CA ALA A 66 -4.64 2.94 5.98
C ALA A 66 -4.59 2.46 4.53
N ASP A 67 -3.44 1.97 4.09
CA ASP A 67 -3.31 1.30 2.80
C ASP A 67 -2.94 -0.17 2.97
N ASP A 68 -3.40 -1.00 2.04
CA ASP A 68 -2.75 -2.26 1.78
C ASP A 68 -2.41 -2.39 0.29
N THR A 69 -1.29 -3.08 0.00
CA THR A 69 -0.72 -3.13 -1.33
C THR A 69 -0.25 -4.54 -1.67
N GLY A 70 -0.65 -5.01 -2.83
CA GLY A 70 -0.21 -6.28 -3.39
C GLY A 70 0.34 -6.15 -4.79
N LEU A 71 1.28 -7.03 -5.10
CA LEU A 71 1.68 -7.38 -6.46
C LEU A 71 0.86 -8.60 -6.87
N GLU A 72 0.14 -8.50 -7.97
CA GLU A 72 -0.66 -9.59 -8.53
C GLU A 72 -0.05 -9.99 -9.87
N VAL A 73 0.26 -11.28 -10.04
CA VAL A 73 0.92 -11.83 -11.25
C VAL A 73 0.00 -12.82 -11.92
N ASP A 74 -0.35 -12.58 -13.18
CA ASP A 74 -1.34 -13.37 -13.92
C ASP A 74 -0.98 -14.87 -13.99
N ALA A 75 0.28 -15.18 -14.26
CA ALA A 75 0.75 -16.55 -14.37
C ALA A 75 0.77 -17.33 -13.05
N LEU A 76 0.55 -16.66 -11.94
CA LEU A 76 0.50 -17.22 -10.57
C LEU A 76 -0.89 -17.01 -9.93
N ASP A 77 -1.93 -16.91 -10.75
CA ASP A 77 -3.32 -16.72 -10.31
C ASP A 77 -3.49 -15.56 -9.32
N GLY A 78 -2.75 -14.47 -9.55
CA GLY A 78 -2.76 -13.27 -8.70
C GLY A 78 -1.84 -13.32 -7.49
N ALA A 79 -1.09 -14.41 -7.28
CA ALA A 79 -0.06 -14.41 -6.24
C ALA A 79 1.09 -13.45 -6.61
N PRO A 80 1.77 -12.89 -5.62
CA PRO A 80 1.64 -13.01 -4.16
C PRO A 80 0.43 -12.28 -3.54
N GLY A 81 -0.20 -11.30 -4.24
CA GLY A 81 -1.41 -10.61 -3.77
C GLY A 81 -1.25 -9.99 -2.37
N VAL A 82 -2.18 -10.26 -1.47
CA VAL A 82 -2.17 -9.79 -0.08
C VAL A 82 -0.94 -10.24 0.72
N TYR A 83 -0.24 -11.25 0.24
CA TYR A 83 0.96 -11.80 0.88
C TYR A 83 2.27 -11.19 0.37
N SER A 84 2.21 -10.14 -0.45
CA SER A 84 3.37 -9.56 -1.13
C SER A 84 4.53 -9.22 -0.19
N ALA A 85 4.25 -8.66 0.97
CA ALA A 85 5.28 -8.27 1.93
C ALA A 85 5.97 -9.46 2.63
N ARG A 86 5.33 -10.64 2.67
CA ARG A 86 5.80 -11.83 3.39
C ARG A 86 5.81 -13.09 2.54
N TYR A 87 5.89 -12.93 1.23
CA TYR A 87 5.72 -14.02 0.26
C TYR A 87 6.72 -15.17 0.48
N ALA A 88 8.00 -14.87 0.71
CA ALA A 88 9.01 -15.88 0.96
C ALA A 88 8.73 -16.72 2.21
N SER A 89 8.25 -16.10 3.28
CA SER A 89 8.02 -16.78 4.56
C SER A 89 6.81 -17.71 4.56
N MET A 90 5.88 -17.56 3.61
CA MET A 90 4.74 -18.49 3.48
C MET A 90 5.14 -19.94 3.12
N ALA A 91 6.33 -20.13 2.54
CA ALA A 91 6.85 -21.45 2.18
C ALA A 91 7.80 -22.02 3.23
N ALA A 92 8.14 -21.26 4.26
CA ALA A 92 9.06 -21.69 5.30
C ALA A 92 8.29 -22.32 6.47
N ASP A 93 8.59 -23.56 6.81
CA ASP A 93 8.05 -24.24 8.00
C ASP A 93 8.46 -23.59 9.34
N SER A 94 9.22 -22.50 9.29
CA SER A 94 9.83 -21.87 10.47
C SER A 94 8.87 -21.04 11.33
N GLY A 95 7.66 -20.78 10.87
CA GLY A 95 6.68 -19.92 11.58
C GLY A 95 7.10 -18.46 11.75
N GLN A 96 8.29 -18.07 11.28
CA GLN A 96 8.76 -16.69 11.33
C GLN A 96 8.32 -15.92 10.09
N ILE A 97 7.54 -14.85 10.30
CA ILE A 97 7.18 -13.92 9.23
C ILE A 97 8.38 -13.00 8.98
N SER A 98 8.91 -13.02 7.77
CA SER A 98 9.99 -12.12 7.32
C SER A 98 9.47 -11.20 6.23
N HIS A 99 9.81 -9.92 6.35
CA HIS A 99 9.55 -8.89 5.33
C HIS A 99 10.78 -8.66 4.42
N ASP A 100 11.55 -9.71 4.15
CA ASP A 100 12.73 -9.68 3.31
C ASP A 100 12.35 -9.54 1.82
N SER A 101 12.53 -8.35 1.28
CA SER A 101 12.23 -8.04 -0.12
C SER A 101 13.06 -8.87 -1.10
N GLU A 102 14.33 -9.16 -0.74
CA GLU A 102 15.22 -9.96 -1.57
C GLU A 102 14.73 -11.41 -1.68
N ALA A 103 14.37 -12.00 -0.55
CA ALA A 103 13.80 -13.34 -0.51
C ALA A 103 12.45 -13.42 -1.25
N ASN A 104 11.60 -12.40 -1.09
CA ASN A 104 10.30 -12.31 -1.77
C ASN A 104 10.46 -12.25 -3.31
N MET A 105 11.37 -11.40 -3.81
CA MET A 105 11.69 -11.34 -5.24
C MET A 105 12.29 -12.64 -5.76
N ALA A 106 13.23 -13.24 -5.03
CA ALA A 106 13.87 -14.49 -5.42
C ALA A 106 12.84 -15.64 -5.55
N ARG A 107 11.92 -15.74 -4.58
CA ARG A 107 10.81 -16.70 -4.66
C ARG A 107 9.95 -16.46 -5.88
N LEU A 108 9.50 -15.23 -6.10
CA LEU A 108 8.64 -14.88 -7.23
C LEU A 108 9.29 -15.24 -8.57
N LEU A 109 10.56 -14.86 -8.77
CA LEU A 109 11.30 -15.17 -9.98
C LEU A 109 11.49 -16.67 -10.18
N LYS A 110 11.72 -17.43 -9.10
CA LYS A 110 11.82 -18.90 -9.14
C LYS A 110 10.50 -19.54 -9.56
N GLU A 111 9.37 -19.12 -9.02
CA GLU A 111 8.05 -19.65 -9.36
C GLU A 111 7.63 -19.31 -10.79
N LEU A 112 7.94 -18.10 -11.26
CA LEU A 112 7.73 -17.72 -12.66
C LEU A 112 8.64 -18.47 -13.62
N GLY A 113 9.87 -18.79 -13.23
CA GLY A 113 10.83 -19.51 -14.04
C GLY A 113 10.91 -18.97 -15.47
N ASN A 114 10.74 -19.86 -16.44
CA ASN A 114 10.76 -19.55 -17.88
C ASN A 114 9.37 -19.19 -18.45
N ASN A 115 8.36 -18.99 -17.63
CA ASN A 115 7.04 -18.60 -18.10
C ASN A 115 7.12 -17.30 -18.92
N ASN A 116 6.48 -17.29 -20.10
CA ASN A 116 6.44 -16.13 -20.99
C ASN A 116 5.31 -15.15 -20.63
N ASN A 117 4.26 -15.60 -19.95
CA ASN A 117 3.28 -14.70 -19.35
C ASN A 117 3.87 -14.11 -18.07
N ARG A 118 4.36 -12.90 -18.17
CA ARG A 118 4.96 -12.18 -17.04
C ARG A 118 4.13 -10.95 -16.65
N LYS A 119 2.91 -10.85 -17.17
CA LYS A 119 1.99 -9.76 -16.87
C LYS A 119 1.72 -9.73 -15.36
N ALA A 120 1.77 -8.54 -14.83
CA ALA A 120 1.54 -8.29 -13.43
C ALA A 120 0.96 -6.90 -13.23
N ARG A 121 0.38 -6.67 -12.06
CA ARG A 121 -0.02 -5.34 -11.63
C ARG A 121 0.27 -5.12 -10.17
N PHE A 122 0.64 -3.90 -9.84
CA PHE A 122 0.55 -3.43 -8.47
C PHE A 122 -0.81 -2.84 -8.22
N ARG A 123 -1.37 -3.19 -7.08
CA ARG A 123 -2.67 -2.69 -6.62
C ARG A 123 -2.55 -2.17 -5.19
N THR A 124 -3.05 -0.98 -4.93
CA THR A 124 -3.19 -0.40 -3.59
C THR A 124 -4.64 -0.08 -3.32
N VAL A 125 -5.10 -0.46 -2.14
CA VAL A 125 -6.38 -0.02 -1.60
C VAL A 125 -6.13 0.85 -0.38
N ILE A 126 -6.71 2.03 -0.36
CA ILE A 126 -6.77 2.93 0.81
C ILE A 126 -8.16 2.84 1.41
N ALA A 127 -8.25 2.60 2.71
CA ALA A 127 -9.48 2.73 3.50
C ALA A 127 -9.37 3.97 4.38
N LEU A 128 -10.28 4.93 4.18
CA LEU A 128 -10.43 6.15 4.97
C LEU A 128 -11.59 5.98 5.94
N ILE A 129 -11.40 6.35 7.20
CA ILE A 129 -12.45 6.44 8.21
C ILE A 129 -12.47 7.86 8.77
N GLN A 130 -13.63 8.49 8.68
CA GLN A 130 -13.85 9.82 9.21
C GLN A 130 -15.08 9.87 10.11
N LYS A 131 -15.03 10.78 11.09
CA LYS A 131 -16.20 11.18 11.85
C LYS A 131 -17.05 12.15 11.02
N LYS A 132 -18.34 11.87 10.91
CA LYS A 132 -19.31 12.79 10.32
C LYS A 132 -20.36 13.15 11.36
N ASP A 133 -20.47 14.41 11.66
CA ASP A 133 -21.53 14.91 12.56
C ASP A 133 -22.86 14.93 11.79
N ILE A 134 -23.88 14.28 12.36
CA ILE A 134 -25.23 14.22 11.78
C ILE A 134 -26.07 15.42 12.20
N CYS A 135 -25.75 15.97 13.38
CA CYS A 135 -26.48 17.09 13.97
C CYS A 135 -25.58 18.33 14.04
N PRO A 136 -26.08 19.52 13.68
CA PRO A 136 -25.33 20.78 13.82
C PRO A 136 -24.82 21.07 15.23
N CYS A 137 -25.46 20.49 16.26
CA CYS A 137 -25.03 20.61 17.66
C CYS A 137 -23.90 19.63 18.04
N GLY A 138 -23.48 18.73 17.13
CA GLY A 138 -22.43 17.73 17.40
C GLY A 138 -22.83 16.60 18.36
N CYS A 139 -24.13 16.51 18.76
CA CYS A 139 -24.59 15.50 19.71
C CYS A 139 -24.74 14.09 19.11
N SER A 140 -24.68 13.97 17.77
CA SER A 140 -24.75 12.71 17.06
C SER A 140 -23.75 12.71 15.91
N SER A 141 -22.93 11.67 15.85
CA SER A 141 -21.98 11.45 14.75
C SER A 141 -22.02 10.00 14.29
N ILE A 142 -21.74 9.79 13.01
CA ILE A 142 -21.53 8.47 12.44
C ILE A 142 -20.11 8.34 11.94
N LYS A 143 -19.68 7.09 11.79
CA LYS A 143 -18.45 6.74 11.12
C LYS A 143 -18.72 6.60 9.62
N GLU A 144 -18.03 7.38 8.80
CA GLU A 144 -18.03 7.26 7.34
C GLU A 144 -16.78 6.50 6.89
N ILE A 145 -16.96 5.54 5.97
CA ILE A 145 -15.88 4.72 5.42
C ILE A 145 -15.86 4.90 3.91
N HIS A 146 -14.68 5.27 3.39
CA HIS A 146 -14.46 5.39 1.95
C HIS A 146 -13.26 4.52 1.54
N LYS A 147 -13.28 4.01 0.30
CA LYS A 147 -12.18 3.22 -0.25
C LYS A 147 -11.72 3.83 -1.56
N PHE A 148 -10.40 3.90 -1.74
CA PHE A 148 -9.76 4.42 -2.94
C PHE A 148 -8.77 3.39 -3.45
N GLU A 149 -8.85 3.09 -4.72
CA GLU A 149 -8.00 2.10 -5.37
C GLU A 149 -7.11 2.75 -6.43
N GLY A 150 -5.85 2.31 -6.45
CA GLY A 150 -4.91 2.61 -7.51
C GLY A 150 -4.24 1.36 -8.05
N ILE A 151 -4.18 1.25 -9.38
CA ILE A 151 -3.61 0.09 -10.08
C ILE A 151 -2.58 0.59 -11.09
N VAL A 152 -1.47 -0.12 -11.20
CA VAL A 152 -0.49 0.04 -12.28
C VAL A 152 -0.21 -1.31 -12.89
N GLU A 153 -0.54 -1.42 -14.16
CA GLU A 153 -0.22 -2.60 -14.97
C GLU A 153 1.25 -2.57 -15.40
N GLY A 154 1.82 -3.74 -15.60
CA GLY A 154 3.21 -3.91 -16.03
C GLY A 154 3.57 -5.37 -16.20
N GLU A 155 4.87 -5.64 -16.09
CA GLU A 155 5.38 -7.00 -16.17
C GLU A 155 6.54 -7.24 -15.20
N ILE A 156 6.75 -8.49 -14.84
CA ILE A 156 7.91 -8.94 -14.06
C ILE A 156 9.04 -9.27 -15.01
N ILE A 157 10.12 -8.52 -14.96
CA ILE A 157 11.32 -8.80 -15.76
C ILE A 157 12.10 -9.98 -15.18
N ARG A 158 13.01 -10.56 -15.98
CA ARG A 158 13.77 -11.78 -15.60
C ARG A 158 14.93 -11.50 -14.65
N GLU A 159 15.48 -10.30 -14.70
CA GLU A 159 16.64 -9.89 -13.92
C GLU A 159 16.35 -8.60 -13.18
N ARG A 160 16.95 -8.42 -12.02
CA ARG A 160 16.79 -7.21 -11.21
C ARG A 160 17.52 -6.05 -11.88
N ARG A 161 16.88 -4.87 -11.92
CA ARG A 161 17.46 -3.64 -12.44
C ARG A 161 17.12 -2.46 -11.53
N GLY A 162 18.09 -1.57 -11.33
CA GLY A 162 17.96 -0.42 -10.43
C GLY A 162 18.18 -0.76 -8.95
N GLY A 163 18.31 0.27 -8.14
CA GLY A 163 18.59 0.13 -6.70
C GLY A 163 17.74 1.03 -5.81
N GLU A 164 16.83 1.80 -6.40
CA GLU A 164 15.94 2.66 -5.62
C GLU A 164 14.60 1.95 -5.32
N GLY A 165 13.85 2.52 -4.38
CA GLY A 165 12.54 1.99 -3.99
C GLY A 165 12.60 0.84 -2.99
N PHE A 166 11.58 0.00 -2.97
CA PHE A 166 11.46 -1.14 -2.06
C PHE A 166 10.58 -2.25 -2.63
N GLY A 167 10.58 -3.41 -1.96
CA GLY A 167 9.74 -4.54 -2.37
C GLY A 167 10.14 -5.11 -3.72
N TYR A 168 9.20 -5.14 -4.66
CA TYR A 168 9.41 -5.70 -5.99
C TYR A 168 9.80 -4.66 -7.05
N ASP A 169 10.09 -3.43 -6.67
CA ASP A 169 10.45 -2.35 -7.60
C ASP A 169 11.59 -2.73 -8.58
N PRO A 170 12.63 -3.48 -8.16
CA PRO A 170 13.71 -3.88 -9.07
C PRO A 170 13.33 -4.88 -10.17
N ILE A 171 12.20 -5.53 -10.06
CA ILE A 171 11.73 -6.53 -11.03
C ILE A 171 10.41 -6.17 -11.70
N PHE A 172 9.78 -5.07 -11.32
CA PHE A 172 8.52 -4.62 -11.91
C PHE A 172 8.77 -3.48 -12.90
N GLN A 173 8.43 -3.72 -14.16
CA GLN A 173 8.49 -2.76 -15.24
C GLN A 173 7.06 -2.29 -15.54
N PRO A 174 6.70 -1.03 -15.24
CA PRO A 174 5.36 -0.52 -15.50
C PRO A 174 5.09 -0.37 -17.00
N ALA A 175 3.85 -0.59 -17.41
CA ALA A 175 3.44 -0.45 -18.79
C ALA A 175 3.74 0.95 -19.34
N GLY A 176 4.28 1.00 -20.57
CA GLY A 176 4.68 2.25 -21.22
C GLY A 176 6.09 2.74 -20.86
N TYR A 177 6.83 2.00 -20.06
CA TYR A 177 8.22 2.30 -19.71
C TYR A 177 9.15 1.11 -20.07
N ASP A 178 10.40 1.42 -20.39
CA ASP A 178 11.47 0.44 -20.63
C ASP A 178 12.34 0.18 -19.40
N LYS A 179 12.00 0.80 -18.27
CA LYS A 179 12.70 0.80 -17.00
C LYS A 179 11.82 0.25 -15.88
N THR A 180 12.46 -0.38 -14.89
CA THR A 180 11.77 -0.79 -13.66
C THR A 180 11.44 0.41 -12.77
N PHE A 181 10.56 0.24 -11.79
CA PHE A 181 10.33 1.29 -10.78
C PHE A 181 11.62 1.68 -10.05
N ALA A 182 12.52 0.73 -9.81
CA ALA A 182 13.80 1.02 -9.17
C ALA A 182 14.80 1.78 -10.07
N GLU A 183 14.63 1.75 -11.38
CA GLU A 183 15.42 2.55 -12.34
C GLU A 183 14.79 3.91 -12.63
N LEU A 184 13.46 4.03 -12.50
CA LEU A 184 12.73 5.28 -12.76
C LEU A 184 12.92 6.31 -11.65
N GLY A 185 13.24 5.86 -10.44
CA GLY A 185 13.43 6.71 -9.28
C GLY A 185 12.13 7.18 -8.62
N MET A 186 12.27 7.73 -7.43
CA MET A 186 11.12 8.09 -6.59
C MET A 186 10.25 9.19 -7.19
N ASP A 187 10.81 10.17 -7.88
CA ASP A 187 10.05 11.28 -8.46
C ASP A 187 9.04 10.81 -9.51
N ILE A 188 9.45 9.91 -10.39
CA ILE A 188 8.55 9.33 -11.40
C ILE A 188 7.57 8.38 -10.72
N LYS A 189 8.06 7.50 -9.84
CA LYS A 189 7.22 6.55 -9.09
C LYS A 189 6.10 7.25 -8.33
N ASN A 190 6.37 8.38 -7.65
CA ASN A 190 5.37 9.17 -6.92
C ASN A 190 4.30 9.82 -7.81
N ARG A 191 4.48 9.81 -9.13
CA ARG A 191 3.47 10.30 -10.09
C ARG A 191 2.64 9.21 -10.72
N ILE A 192 3.23 8.04 -10.97
CA ILE A 192 2.58 7.01 -11.79
C ILE A 192 2.20 5.75 -11.02
N SER A 193 2.72 5.57 -9.79
CA SER A 193 2.54 4.32 -9.04
C SER A 193 1.09 4.08 -8.60
N HIS A 194 0.79 2.82 -8.30
CA HIS A 194 -0.46 2.38 -7.69
C HIS A 194 -0.84 3.21 -6.46
N ARG A 195 0.13 3.44 -5.54
CA ARG A 195 -0.08 4.27 -4.36
C ARG A 195 -0.33 5.73 -4.73
N ALA A 196 0.40 6.28 -5.69
CA ALA A 196 0.16 7.64 -6.17
C ALA A 196 -1.27 7.82 -6.68
N ARG A 197 -1.76 6.90 -7.50
CA ARG A 197 -3.12 6.91 -8.05
C ARG A 197 -4.19 6.79 -6.97
N ALA A 198 -4.00 5.89 -5.98
CA ALA A 198 -4.93 5.76 -4.87
C ALA A 198 -4.94 7.01 -3.98
N THR A 199 -3.74 7.57 -3.70
CA THR A 199 -3.57 8.78 -2.87
C THR A 199 -4.14 10.01 -3.54
N GLN A 200 -4.02 10.13 -4.86
CA GLN A 200 -4.63 11.24 -5.59
C GLN A 200 -6.15 11.25 -5.45
N LYS A 201 -6.80 10.10 -5.58
CA LYS A 201 -8.26 9.97 -5.35
C LYS A 201 -8.65 10.32 -3.92
N LEU A 202 -7.84 9.91 -2.93
CA LEU A 202 -8.03 10.31 -1.53
C LEU A 202 -7.91 11.83 -1.37
N CYS A 203 -6.88 12.45 -1.99
CA CYS A 203 -6.65 13.89 -1.93
C CYS A 203 -7.82 14.67 -2.54
N GLU A 204 -8.27 14.29 -3.73
CA GLU A 204 -9.43 14.87 -4.41
C GLU A 204 -10.66 14.84 -3.49
N PHE A 205 -10.97 13.68 -2.92
CA PHE A 205 -12.09 13.52 -1.99
C PHE A 205 -11.97 14.40 -0.73
N LEU A 206 -10.75 14.55 -0.17
CA LEU A 206 -10.53 15.36 1.03
C LEU A 206 -10.55 16.87 0.75
N CYS A 207 -10.21 17.28 -0.49
CA CYS A 207 -10.19 18.68 -0.90
C CYS A 207 -11.56 19.19 -1.41
N GLU A 208 -12.48 18.30 -1.79
CA GLU A 208 -13.85 18.65 -2.21
C GLU A 208 -14.79 18.98 -1.03
N LYS A 209 -14.35 18.77 0.20
CA LYS A 209 -15.07 19.07 1.44
C LYS A 209 -14.63 20.40 2.04
#